data_e3edd44a7d835fceae412566d9bf42e6
#
_entry.id   e3edd44a7d835fceae412566d9bf42e6
#
_cell.length_a   1.000
_cell.length_b   1.000
_cell.length_c   1.000
_cell.angle_alpha   90.00
_cell.angle_beta   90.00
_cell.angle_gamma   90.00
#
_symmetry.space_group_name_H-M   'P 1'
#
loop_
_entity.id
_entity.type
_entity.pdbx_description
1 polymer ?
#
loop_
_entity_poly.entity_id
_entity_poly.type
_entity_poly.pdbx_seq_one_letter_code
_entity_poly.pdbx_strand_id
1 'polypeptide(L)'
;MCIRDSHTYRRMIAQMDEGIGWVLAALERHGVARDTLVVFTSDNGGERFSDNWPLVGGKMDLTEGGIRVPWIAHWPASIAAGGVSEQMCMTMDWSATMLEAGGASADPAYPLDGVSLLPVLRDPAHTFERPLYWRMNHRGQRALRRGPWKYLRVDGHDYLFDLSADERERANRAPREPARLDAMRVDWEAWNASMPPIPDDATVSLGYGAKNMPQR
;
A
#
# COMPACT_ATOMS: atom_id res chain seq x y z
N MET A 1 -15.30 14.73 14.69
CA MET A 1 -14.75 15.52 13.56
C MET A 1 -15.54 16.83 13.46
N CYS A 2 -14.88 17.99 13.40
CA CYS A 2 -15.55 19.26 13.22
C CYS A 2 -16.06 19.40 11.77
N ILE A 3 -17.28 19.90 11.58
CA ILE A 3 -17.88 20.11 10.24
C ILE A 3 -16.97 20.98 9.36
N ARG A 4 -16.33 22.01 9.95
CA ARG A 4 -15.39 22.89 9.26
C ARG A 4 -14.17 22.13 8.73
N ASP A 5 -13.61 21.24 9.51
CA ASP A 5 -12.40 20.49 9.14
C ASP A 5 -12.69 19.50 8.00
N SER A 6 -13.84 18.82 8.06
CA SER A 6 -14.33 17.95 7.00
C SER A 6 -14.57 18.70 5.69
N HIS A 7 -15.11 19.93 5.77
CA HIS A 7 -15.33 20.77 4.61
C HIS A 7 -14.00 21.23 3.98
N THR A 8 -13.02 21.61 4.79
CA THR A 8 -11.68 22.01 4.32
C THR A 8 -10.99 20.81 3.63
N TYR A 9 -11.02 19.64 4.25
CA TYR A 9 -10.43 18.43 3.70
C TYR A 9 -11.03 18.05 2.34
N ARG A 10 -12.36 18.11 2.19
CA ARG A 10 -13.05 17.88 0.91
C ARG A 10 -12.61 18.87 -0.17
N ARG A 11 -12.41 20.15 0.19
CA ARG A 11 -11.91 21.15 -0.76
C ARG A 11 -10.49 20.86 -1.21
N MET A 12 -9.61 20.38 -0.33
CA MET A 12 -8.25 19.98 -0.69
C MET A 12 -8.27 18.80 -1.69
N ILE A 13 -9.14 17.81 -1.46
CA ILE A 13 -9.31 16.69 -2.39
C ILE A 13 -9.83 17.18 -3.75
N ALA A 14 -10.81 18.07 -3.77
CA ALA A 14 -11.34 18.64 -5.01
C ALA A 14 -10.27 19.42 -5.79
N GLN A 15 -9.39 20.17 -5.11
CA GLN A 15 -8.27 20.86 -5.75
C GLN A 15 -7.22 19.88 -6.31
N MET A 16 -6.95 18.79 -5.59
CA MET A 16 -6.08 17.73 -6.09
C MET A 16 -6.66 17.09 -7.35
N ASP A 17 -7.95 16.77 -7.34
CA ASP A 17 -8.66 16.19 -8.49
C ASP A 17 -8.64 17.13 -9.71
N GLU A 18 -8.84 18.44 -9.50
CA GLU A 18 -8.69 19.46 -10.55
C GLU A 18 -7.27 19.47 -11.13
N GLY A 19 -6.24 19.40 -10.27
CA GLY A 19 -4.84 19.33 -10.70
C GLY A 19 -4.54 18.07 -11.53
N ILE A 20 -5.09 16.93 -11.15
CA ILE A 20 -5.01 15.69 -11.92
C ILE A 20 -5.68 15.90 -13.29
N GLY A 21 -6.84 16.54 -13.33
CA GLY A 21 -7.51 16.90 -14.58
C GLY A 21 -6.65 17.74 -15.51
N TRP A 22 -5.88 18.71 -14.98
CA TRP A 22 -4.94 19.50 -15.77
C TRP A 22 -3.81 18.67 -16.37
N VAL A 23 -3.27 17.71 -15.63
CA VAL A 23 -2.25 16.78 -16.13
C VAL A 23 -2.79 15.93 -17.28
N LEU A 24 -3.96 15.31 -17.08
CA LEU A 24 -4.61 14.51 -18.12
C LEU A 24 -4.89 15.33 -19.38
N ALA A 25 -5.44 16.54 -19.23
CA ALA A 25 -5.68 17.44 -20.36
C ALA A 25 -4.39 17.87 -21.07
N ALA A 26 -3.27 17.97 -20.35
CA ALA A 26 -1.98 18.24 -20.97
C ALA A 26 -1.50 17.08 -21.84
N LEU A 27 -1.63 15.83 -21.36
CA LEU A 27 -1.30 14.63 -22.15
C LEU A 27 -2.11 14.57 -23.45
N GLU A 28 -3.41 14.87 -23.38
CA GLU A 28 -4.28 14.94 -24.55
C GLU A 28 -3.85 16.04 -25.53
N ARG A 29 -3.62 17.27 -25.04
CA ARG A 29 -3.17 18.39 -25.89
C ARG A 29 -1.85 18.13 -26.61
N HIS A 30 -0.95 17.35 -26.00
CA HIS A 30 0.33 16.98 -26.58
C HIS A 30 0.26 15.70 -27.44
N GLY A 31 -0.90 15.07 -27.55
CA GLY A 31 -1.10 13.86 -28.35
C GLY A 31 -0.40 12.61 -27.82
N VAL A 32 -0.01 12.59 -26.54
CA VAL A 32 0.73 11.47 -25.92
C VAL A 32 -0.11 10.66 -24.95
N ALA A 33 -1.37 11.04 -24.69
CA ALA A 33 -2.24 10.40 -23.70
C ALA A 33 -2.41 8.90 -23.95
N ARG A 34 -2.55 8.50 -25.23
CA ARG A 34 -2.72 7.11 -25.61
C ARG A 34 -1.53 6.23 -25.20
N ASP A 35 -0.31 6.74 -25.34
CA ASP A 35 0.93 6.00 -25.11
C ASP A 35 1.55 6.26 -23.73
N THR A 36 0.81 6.93 -22.85
CA THR A 36 1.24 7.22 -21.48
C THR A 36 0.53 6.31 -20.48
N LEU A 37 1.30 5.59 -19.67
CA LEU A 37 0.79 4.90 -18.48
C LEU A 37 0.62 5.93 -17.36
N VAL A 38 -0.63 6.20 -16.98
CA VAL A 38 -0.97 7.04 -15.84
C VAL A 38 -1.41 6.16 -14.70
N VAL A 39 -0.86 6.42 -13.52
CA VAL A 39 -1.21 5.70 -12.30
C VAL A 39 -1.62 6.68 -11.22
N PHE A 40 -2.72 6.38 -10.57
CA PHE A 40 -3.16 7.05 -9.36
C PHE A 40 -3.20 6.08 -8.19
N THR A 41 -2.54 6.44 -7.10
CA THR A 41 -2.55 5.68 -5.85
C THR A 41 -2.25 6.61 -4.68
N SER A 42 -2.30 6.09 -3.45
CA SER A 42 -1.85 6.77 -2.23
C SER A 42 -0.66 6.05 -1.64
N ASP A 43 0.17 6.75 -0.88
CA ASP A 43 1.31 6.20 -0.15
C ASP A 43 0.89 5.40 1.09
N ASN A 44 -0.21 5.78 1.72
CA ASN A 44 -0.81 5.14 2.89
C ASN A 44 -2.31 5.46 2.99
N GLY A 45 -2.99 4.77 3.90
CA GLY A 45 -4.37 5.06 4.24
C GLY A 45 -4.56 6.46 4.82
N GLY A 46 -5.78 6.94 4.82
CA GLY A 46 -6.11 8.29 5.27
C GLY A 46 -5.75 8.54 6.72
N GLU A 47 -5.41 9.79 7.02
CA GLU A 47 -5.08 10.28 8.36
C GLU A 47 -6.28 11.02 8.98
N ARG A 48 -5.99 11.90 9.93
CA ARG A 48 -6.97 12.77 10.59
C ARG A 48 -7.86 13.46 9.56
N PHE A 49 -9.16 13.47 9.81
CA PHE A 49 -10.22 14.04 8.96
C PHE A 49 -10.58 13.25 7.70
N SER A 50 -9.90 12.13 7.43
CA SER A 50 -10.32 11.16 6.42
C SER A 50 -11.32 10.16 7.00
N ASP A 51 -11.99 9.44 6.11
CA ASP A 51 -12.86 8.33 6.46
C ASP A 51 -12.35 7.08 5.72
N ASN A 52 -11.81 6.14 6.46
CA ASN A 52 -11.33 4.86 5.91
C ASN A 52 -12.38 3.75 5.98
N TRP A 53 -13.62 4.09 6.40
CA TRP A 53 -14.69 3.11 6.47
C TRP A 53 -14.86 2.34 5.15
N PRO A 54 -15.05 0.99 5.19
CA PRO A 54 -15.25 0.12 6.37
C PRO A 54 -13.98 -0.37 7.06
N LEU A 55 -12.79 -0.01 6.57
CA LEU A 55 -11.51 -0.52 7.02
C LEU A 55 -11.08 0.10 8.37
N VAL A 56 -10.37 -0.68 9.19
CA VAL A 56 -9.89 -0.25 10.50
C VAL A 56 -8.52 0.42 10.38
N GLY A 57 -8.30 1.45 11.19
CA GLY A 57 -7.03 2.18 11.25
C GLY A 57 -6.87 3.22 10.14
N GLY A 58 -5.66 3.67 9.96
CA GLY A 58 -5.30 4.73 9.01
C GLY A 58 -3.80 4.88 8.90
N LYS A 59 -3.33 6.06 8.52
CA LYS A 59 -1.89 6.36 8.47
C LYS A 59 -1.19 5.96 9.77
N MET A 60 -0.05 5.32 9.66
CA MET A 60 0.75 4.75 10.75
C MET A 60 0.22 3.44 11.35
N ASP A 61 -0.82 2.85 10.77
CA ASP A 61 -1.28 1.50 11.14
C ASP A 61 -0.99 0.50 10.01
N LEU A 62 -0.70 -0.75 10.37
CA LEU A 62 -0.59 -1.86 9.42
C LEU A 62 -1.90 -2.67 9.30
N THR A 63 -2.99 -2.14 9.84
CA THR A 63 -4.36 -2.60 9.54
C THR A 63 -4.75 -2.21 8.12
N GLU A 64 -5.82 -2.81 7.57
CA GLU A 64 -6.25 -2.55 6.19
C GLU A 64 -6.50 -1.05 5.93
N GLY A 65 -7.05 -0.31 6.90
CA GLY A 65 -7.26 1.13 6.76
C GLY A 65 -5.98 1.96 6.60
N GLY A 66 -4.84 1.40 6.99
CA GLY A 66 -3.54 2.06 6.83
C GLY A 66 -2.76 1.64 5.58
N ILE A 67 -3.01 0.44 5.05
CA ILE A 67 -2.21 -0.12 3.95
C ILE A 67 -3.00 -0.47 2.68
N ARG A 68 -4.32 -0.62 2.76
CA ARG A 68 -5.17 -0.85 1.59
C ARG A 68 -5.66 0.48 1.03
N VAL A 69 -4.99 0.93 -0.03
CA VAL A 69 -5.22 2.25 -0.65
C VAL A 69 -5.86 2.11 -2.03
N PRO A 70 -6.53 3.15 -2.53
CA PRO A 70 -7.02 3.20 -3.90
C PRO A 70 -5.87 3.04 -4.90
N TRP A 71 -6.15 2.34 -6.02
CA TRP A 71 -5.18 2.11 -7.06
C TRP A 71 -5.86 2.06 -8.43
N ILE A 72 -5.45 2.92 -9.35
CA ILE A 72 -6.03 3.03 -10.68
C ILE A 72 -4.88 3.14 -11.70
N ALA A 73 -4.97 2.39 -12.80
CA ALA A 73 -4.08 2.53 -13.94
C ALA A 73 -4.86 2.85 -15.21
N HIS A 74 -4.31 3.73 -16.03
CA HIS A 74 -4.86 4.11 -17.31
C HIS A 74 -3.75 4.17 -18.37
N TRP A 75 -3.86 3.33 -19.40
CA TRP A 75 -2.93 3.29 -20.54
C TRP A 75 -3.66 2.79 -21.78
N PRO A 76 -4.32 3.69 -22.53
CA PRO A 76 -5.23 3.30 -23.61
C PRO A 76 -4.60 2.44 -24.72
N ALA A 77 -3.29 2.57 -24.97
CA ALA A 77 -2.61 1.74 -25.96
C ALA A 77 -2.42 0.29 -25.52
N SER A 78 -2.47 -0.01 -24.21
CA SER A 78 -2.05 -1.32 -23.68
C SER A 78 -3.02 -1.96 -22.70
N ILE A 79 -3.94 -1.18 -22.10
CA ILE A 79 -4.87 -1.62 -21.06
C ILE A 79 -6.31 -1.39 -21.52
N ALA A 80 -7.13 -2.43 -21.49
CA ALA A 80 -8.56 -2.31 -21.78
C ALA A 80 -9.26 -1.49 -20.69
N ALA A 81 -10.21 -0.65 -21.12
CA ALA A 81 -11.00 0.15 -20.19
C ALA A 81 -11.96 -0.72 -19.36
N GLY A 82 -12.20 -0.32 -18.11
CA GLY A 82 -13.19 -0.94 -17.23
C GLY A 82 -12.77 -2.27 -16.59
N GLY A 83 -11.50 -2.68 -16.75
CA GLY A 83 -10.96 -3.85 -16.06
C GLY A 83 -10.90 -3.65 -14.54
N VAL A 84 -11.23 -4.68 -13.78
CA VAL A 84 -11.08 -4.74 -12.32
C VAL A 84 -10.32 -6.02 -11.97
N SER A 85 -9.29 -5.92 -11.14
CA SER A 85 -8.51 -7.05 -10.68
C SER A 85 -8.45 -7.10 -9.16
N GLU A 86 -8.53 -8.31 -8.61
CA GLU A 86 -8.34 -8.59 -7.17
C GLU A 86 -6.86 -8.92 -6.82
N GLN A 87 -5.94 -8.76 -7.78
CA GLN A 87 -4.53 -9.01 -7.53
C GLN A 87 -3.98 -8.06 -6.47
N MET A 88 -3.40 -8.64 -5.42
CA MET A 88 -2.68 -7.87 -4.41
C MET A 88 -1.40 -7.28 -4.99
N CYS A 89 -1.20 -5.99 -4.81
CA CYS A 89 0.00 -5.25 -5.24
C CYS A 89 0.49 -4.30 -4.15
N MET A 90 1.72 -3.84 -4.32
CA MET A 90 2.37 -2.85 -3.45
C MET A 90 3.00 -1.74 -4.31
N THR A 91 3.28 -0.60 -3.71
CA THR A 91 3.92 0.53 -4.40
C THR A 91 5.28 0.18 -5.02
N MET A 92 6.05 -0.74 -4.44
CA MET A 92 7.32 -1.20 -5.01
C MET A 92 7.18 -1.91 -6.37
N ASP A 93 5.98 -2.41 -6.70
CA ASP A 93 5.70 -3.07 -7.98
C ASP A 93 5.75 -2.09 -9.16
N TRP A 94 5.61 -0.80 -8.88
CA TRP A 94 5.71 0.24 -9.91
C TRP A 94 7.07 0.27 -10.56
N SER A 95 8.15 0.17 -9.80
CA SER A 95 9.49 0.19 -10.36
C SER A 95 9.67 -0.93 -11.39
N ALA A 96 9.25 -2.15 -11.05
CA ALA A 96 9.29 -3.29 -11.97
C ALA A 96 8.36 -3.09 -13.19
N THR A 97 7.14 -2.59 -12.95
CA THR A 97 6.14 -2.34 -13.99
C THR A 97 6.60 -1.26 -14.96
N MET A 98 7.17 -0.15 -14.48
CA MET A 98 7.66 0.95 -15.30
C MET A 98 8.86 0.54 -16.14
N LEU A 99 9.80 -0.23 -15.59
CA LEU A 99 10.94 -0.76 -16.34
C LEU A 99 10.47 -1.66 -17.47
N GLU A 100 9.59 -2.62 -17.21
CA GLU A 100 9.06 -3.50 -18.26
C GLU A 100 8.24 -2.72 -19.29
N ALA A 101 7.39 -1.77 -18.85
CA ALA A 101 6.62 -0.91 -19.76
C ALA A 101 7.51 -0.08 -20.69
N GLY A 102 8.66 0.36 -20.21
CA GLY A 102 9.67 1.08 -20.97
C GLY A 102 10.62 0.19 -21.80
N GLY A 103 10.42 -1.14 -21.77
CA GLY A 103 11.30 -2.08 -22.46
C GLY A 103 12.69 -2.23 -21.83
N ALA A 104 12.82 -1.87 -20.55
CA ALA A 104 14.06 -2.00 -19.78
C ALA A 104 13.95 -3.15 -18.77
N SER A 105 15.10 -3.58 -18.25
CA SER A 105 15.20 -4.59 -17.19
C SER A 105 15.95 -4.01 -15.99
N ALA A 106 15.67 -4.54 -14.80
CA ALA A 106 16.46 -4.23 -13.62
C ALA A 106 17.88 -4.73 -13.77
N ASP A 107 18.83 -4.03 -13.14
CA ASP A 107 20.21 -4.52 -13.03
C ASP A 107 20.22 -5.79 -12.16
N PRO A 108 20.74 -6.92 -12.63
CA PRO A 108 20.84 -8.15 -11.84
C PRO A 108 21.63 -8.00 -10.52
N ALA A 109 22.53 -7.02 -10.43
CA ALA A 109 23.26 -6.72 -9.21
C ALA A 109 22.39 -6.02 -8.15
N TYR A 110 21.26 -5.45 -8.56
CA TYR A 110 20.30 -4.72 -7.71
C TYR A 110 18.86 -5.20 -8.02
N PRO A 111 18.51 -6.45 -7.63
CA PRO A 111 17.20 -7.01 -7.91
C PRO A 111 16.11 -6.18 -7.23
N LEU A 112 14.97 -6.05 -7.91
CA LEU A 112 13.81 -5.36 -7.35
C LEU A 112 13.04 -6.29 -6.42
N ASP A 113 12.55 -5.74 -5.31
CA ASP A 113 11.61 -6.45 -4.42
C ASP A 113 10.20 -6.54 -5.01
N GLY A 114 9.84 -5.58 -5.88
CA GLY A 114 8.56 -5.55 -6.59
C GLY A 114 8.55 -6.45 -7.82
N VAL A 115 7.35 -6.78 -8.26
CA VAL A 115 7.11 -7.54 -9.50
C VAL A 115 6.32 -6.69 -10.50
N SER A 116 6.52 -6.94 -11.80
CA SER A 116 5.75 -6.23 -12.82
C SER A 116 4.27 -6.62 -12.78
N LEU A 117 3.41 -5.60 -12.82
CA LEU A 117 1.96 -5.74 -12.90
C LEU A 117 1.44 -5.70 -14.35
N LEU A 118 2.28 -5.59 -15.36
CA LEU A 118 1.83 -5.55 -16.76
C LEU A 118 0.96 -6.74 -17.16
N PRO A 119 1.24 -8.00 -16.75
CA PRO A 119 0.36 -9.12 -17.04
C PRO A 119 -1.06 -8.92 -16.48
N VAL A 120 -1.16 -8.43 -15.24
CA VAL A 120 -2.44 -8.13 -14.56
C VAL A 120 -3.16 -6.95 -15.22
N LEU A 121 -2.42 -5.92 -15.62
CA LEU A 121 -2.98 -4.73 -16.27
C LEU A 121 -3.57 -5.06 -17.65
N ARG A 122 -2.95 -5.98 -18.38
CA ARG A 122 -3.40 -6.44 -19.70
C ARG A 122 -4.52 -7.46 -19.64
N ASP A 123 -4.51 -8.30 -18.60
CA ASP A 123 -5.54 -9.29 -18.33
C ASP A 123 -5.91 -9.23 -16.84
N PRO A 124 -7.02 -8.55 -16.46
CA PRO A 124 -7.47 -8.44 -15.08
C PRO A 124 -7.76 -9.79 -14.39
N ALA A 125 -7.99 -10.87 -15.16
CA ALA A 125 -8.18 -12.22 -14.62
C ALA A 125 -6.84 -12.90 -14.28
N HIS A 126 -5.72 -12.37 -14.78
CA HIS A 126 -4.40 -12.89 -14.43
C HIS A 126 -4.11 -12.64 -12.96
N THR A 127 -3.74 -13.70 -12.24
CA THR A 127 -3.39 -13.63 -10.82
C THR A 127 -2.13 -14.44 -10.55
N PHE A 128 -1.40 -14.04 -9.53
CA PHE A 128 -0.27 -14.79 -9.00
C PHE A 128 -0.22 -14.69 -7.49
N GLU A 129 0.27 -15.73 -6.83
CA GLU A 129 0.39 -15.74 -5.38
C GLU A 129 1.76 -15.23 -4.97
N ARG A 130 1.77 -14.34 -3.98
CA ARG A 130 2.98 -13.94 -3.24
C ARG A 130 2.62 -13.46 -1.85
N PRO A 131 3.52 -13.61 -0.88
CA PRO A 131 3.38 -12.95 0.40
C PRO A 131 3.75 -11.47 0.28
N LEU A 132 3.04 -10.61 1.01
CA LEU A 132 3.34 -9.20 1.17
C LEU A 132 3.69 -8.93 2.62
N TYR A 133 4.82 -8.25 2.86
CA TYR A 133 5.38 -8.04 4.20
C TYR A 133 5.47 -6.56 4.53
N TRP A 134 5.20 -6.24 5.79
CA TRP A 134 5.39 -4.89 6.34
C TRP A 134 6.03 -4.97 7.71
N ARG A 135 6.83 -3.98 8.03
CA ARG A 135 7.34 -3.71 9.37
C ARG A 135 7.32 -2.21 9.65
N MET A 136 7.02 -1.84 10.86
CA MET A 136 7.00 -0.45 11.29
C MET A 136 7.48 -0.36 12.74
N ASN A 137 8.38 0.59 13.03
CA ASN A 137 8.90 0.79 14.37
C ASN A 137 7.82 1.32 15.33
N HIS A 138 6.91 2.16 14.83
CA HIS A 138 5.77 2.63 15.62
C HIS A 138 4.93 1.47 16.15
N ARG A 139 4.78 1.37 17.47
CA ARG A 139 4.08 0.28 18.17
C ARG A 139 4.62 -1.14 17.88
N GLY A 140 5.84 -1.24 17.37
CA GLY A 140 6.45 -2.52 17.00
C GLY A 140 5.63 -3.34 16.01
N GLN A 141 4.99 -2.67 15.06
CA GLN A 141 4.04 -3.31 14.16
C GLN A 141 4.73 -4.19 13.12
N ARG A 142 4.08 -5.31 12.83
CA ARG A 142 4.48 -6.31 11.84
C ARG A 142 3.24 -6.79 11.12
N ALA A 143 3.32 -6.97 9.81
CA ALA A 143 2.23 -7.60 9.08
C ALA A 143 2.78 -8.50 7.96
N LEU A 144 2.04 -9.57 7.69
CA LEU A 144 2.22 -10.46 6.55
C LEU A 144 0.83 -10.76 5.97
N ARG A 145 0.66 -10.54 4.68
CA ARG A 145 -0.51 -10.99 3.94
C ARG A 145 -0.14 -12.08 2.95
N ARG A 146 -0.88 -13.21 3.01
CA ARG A 146 -0.78 -14.31 2.04
C ARG A 146 -2.19 -14.76 1.66
N GLY A 147 -2.57 -14.50 0.40
CA GLY A 147 -3.94 -14.71 -0.04
C GLY A 147 -4.94 -13.98 0.85
N PRO A 148 -5.99 -14.64 1.37
CA PRO A 148 -6.96 -14.02 2.25
C PRO A 148 -6.45 -13.81 3.70
N TRP A 149 -5.38 -14.48 4.09
CA TRP A 149 -4.91 -14.46 5.48
C TRP A 149 -3.95 -13.31 5.73
N LYS A 150 -4.15 -12.67 6.88
CA LYS A 150 -3.28 -11.60 7.38
C LYS A 150 -2.84 -11.87 8.82
N TYR A 151 -1.54 -11.99 9.00
CA TYR A 151 -0.88 -11.87 10.30
C TYR A 151 -0.64 -10.41 10.61
N LEU A 152 -0.95 -9.97 11.82
CA LEU A 152 -0.68 -8.64 12.32
C LEU A 152 -0.14 -8.74 13.76
N ARG A 153 0.91 -7.99 14.07
CA ARG A 153 1.39 -7.77 15.43
C ARG A 153 1.39 -6.29 15.76
N VAL A 154 0.84 -5.93 16.91
CA VAL A 154 0.78 -4.55 17.41
C VAL A 154 0.97 -4.59 18.92
N ASP A 155 1.85 -3.74 19.48
CA ASP A 155 2.13 -3.64 20.91
C ASP A 155 2.44 -5.00 21.55
N GLY A 156 3.13 -5.88 20.85
CA GLY A 156 3.50 -7.21 21.33
C GLY A 156 2.42 -8.29 21.21
N HIS A 157 1.21 -7.96 20.77
CA HIS A 157 0.10 -8.91 20.61
C HIS A 157 -0.05 -9.36 19.16
N ASP A 158 -0.22 -10.68 18.98
CA ASP A 158 -0.39 -11.29 17.65
C ASP A 158 -1.88 -11.51 17.33
N TYR A 159 -2.22 -11.21 16.08
CA TYR A 159 -3.56 -11.34 15.50
C TYR A 159 -3.49 -12.09 14.17
N LEU A 160 -4.57 -12.78 13.84
CA LEU A 160 -4.75 -13.44 12.56
C LEU A 160 -6.15 -13.15 12.03
N PHE A 161 -6.22 -12.69 10.79
CA PHE A 161 -7.50 -12.36 10.15
C PHE A 161 -7.67 -13.12 8.83
N ASP A 162 -8.90 -13.50 8.53
CA ASP A 162 -9.34 -13.97 7.22
C ASP A 162 -10.08 -12.82 6.54
N LEU A 163 -9.37 -12.10 5.68
CA LEU A 163 -9.89 -10.88 5.04
C LEU A 163 -10.95 -11.17 3.97
N SER A 164 -11.11 -12.43 3.53
CA SER A 164 -12.22 -12.81 2.65
C SER A 164 -13.57 -12.80 3.35
N ALA A 165 -13.57 -13.01 4.67
CA ALA A 165 -14.78 -13.03 5.50
C ALA A 165 -14.87 -11.82 6.44
N ASP A 166 -13.75 -11.15 6.70
CA ASP A 166 -13.64 -10.06 7.68
C ASP A 166 -12.65 -8.99 7.21
N GLU A 167 -13.03 -8.23 6.18
CA GLU A 167 -12.20 -7.11 5.67
C GLU A 167 -11.93 -6.02 6.72
N ARG A 168 -12.70 -6.03 7.82
CA ARG A 168 -12.65 -5.05 8.89
C ARG A 168 -11.74 -5.46 10.05
N GLU A 169 -11.08 -6.60 9.97
CA GLU A 169 -10.12 -7.10 10.97
C GLU A 169 -10.69 -7.10 12.42
N ARG A 170 -11.94 -7.53 12.58
CA ARG A 170 -12.66 -7.55 13.86
C ARG A 170 -12.68 -8.91 14.54
N ALA A 171 -12.47 -9.99 13.79
CA ALA A 171 -12.56 -11.35 14.25
C ALA A 171 -11.17 -12.01 14.30
N ASN A 172 -10.43 -11.80 15.40
CA ASN A 172 -9.13 -12.45 15.60
C ASN A 172 -9.26 -13.98 15.58
N ARG A 173 -8.67 -14.62 14.59
CA ARG A 173 -8.63 -16.08 14.40
C ARG A 173 -7.45 -16.77 15.10
N ALA A 174 -6.48 -16.03 15.63
CA ALA A 174 -5.29 -16.60 16.27
C ALA A 174 -5.59 -17.72 17.29
N PRO A 175 -6.59 -17.61 18.19
CA PRO A 175 -6.90 -18.68 19.12
C PRO A 175 -7.47 -19.95 18.49
N ARG A 176 -8.08 -19.84 17.29
CA ARG A 176 -8.71 -20.96 16.57
C ARG A 176 -7.79 -21.58 15.53
N GLU A 177 -6.78 -20.85 15.07
CA GLU A 177 -5.85 -21.22 14.00
C GLU A 177 -4.39 -21.06 14.44
N PRO A 178 -3.97 -21.61 15.60
CA PRO A 178 -2.63 -21.35 16.15
C PRO A 178 -1.51 -21.82 15.22
N ALA A 179 -1.68 -22.94 14.54
CA ALA A 179 -0.68 -23.45 13.61
C ALA A 179 -0.46 -22.52 12.39
N ARG A 180 -1.53 -21.89 11.90
CA ARG A 180 -1.46 -20.91 10.81
C ARG A 180 -0.78 -19.64 11.28
N LEU A 181 -1.15 -19.14 12.46
CA LEU A 181 -0.50 -17.98 13.07
C LEU A 181 1.02 -18.21 13.19
N ASP A 182 1.43 -19.36 13.74
CA ASP A 182 2.84 -19.69 13.93
C ASP A 182 3.58 -19.79 12.59
N ALA A 183 2.99 -20.41 11.58
CA ALA A 183 3.58 -20.50 10.24
C ALA A 183 3.78 -19.09 9.63
N MET A 184 2.78 -18.23 9.70
CA MET A 184 2.88 -16.87 9.16
C MET A 184 3.88 -16.01 9.96
N ARG A 185 3.97 -16.19 11.28
CA ARG A 185 4.97 -15.52 12.11
C ARG A 185 6.37 -15.95 11.73
N VAL A 186 6.63 -17.25 11.57
CA VAL A 186 7.92 -17.80 11.14
C VAL A 186 8.32 -17.24 9.77
N ASP A 187 7.39 -17.18 8.82
CA ASP A 187 7.62 -16.59 7.52
C ASP A 187 8.00 -15.11 7.60
N TRP A 188 7.27 -14.35 8.43
CA TRP A 188 7.59 -12.94 8.63
C TRP A 188 8.97 -12.75 9.25
N GLU A 189 9.33 -13.57 10.25
CA GLU A 189 10.65 -13.53 10.91
C GLU A 189 11.78 -13.87 9.92
N ALA A 190 11.57 -14.86 9.05
CA ALA A 190 12.54 -15.22 8.02
C ALA A 190 12.75 -14.08 7.01
N TRP A 191 11.68 -13.43 6.55
CA TRP A 191 11.78 -12.25 5.70
C TRP A 191 12.48 -11.09 6.43
N ASN A 192 12.11 -10.81 7.67
CA ASN A 192 12.70 -9.72 8.45
C ASN A 192 14.20 -9.93 8.72
N ALA A 193 14.65 -11.18 8.83
CA ALA A 193 16.07 -11.51 9.00
C ALA A 193 16.91 -11.18 7.75
N SER A 194 16.29 -11.10 6.57
CA SER A 194 16.95 -10.67 5.32
C SER A 194 17.03 -9.14 5.17
N MET A 195 16.32 -8.39 6.02
CA MET A 195 16.28 -6.93 5.97
C MET A 195 17.39 -6.32 6.85
N PRO A 196 17.88 -5.11 6.52
CA PRO A 196 18.76 -4.37 7.43
C PRO A 196 18.12 -4.21 8.82
N PRO A 197 18.90 -4.27 9.91
CA PRO A 197 18.36 -4.05 11.25
C PRO A 197 17.76 -2.63 11.37
N ILE A 198 16.70 -2.49 12.15
CA ILE A 198 16.19 -1.17 12.51
C ILE A 198 17.19 -0.58 13.53
N PRO A 199 17.76 0.62 13.29
CA PRO A 199 18.67 1.24 14.24
C PRO A 199 17.97 1.49 15.59
N ASP A 200 18.70 1.34 16.70
CA ASP A 200 18.14 1.50 18.06
C ASP A 200 17.62 2.91 18.32
N ASP A 201 18.18 3.92 17.66
CA ASP A 201 17.78 5.32 17.72
C ASP A 201 16.70 5.71 16.71
N ALA A 202 16.25 4.78 15.85
CA ALA A 202 15.16 5.01 14.91
C ALA A 202 13.86 5.20 15.69
N THR A 203 13.45 6.44 15.86
CA THR A 203 12.20 6.81 16.53
C THR A 203 11.21 7.40 15.54
N VAL A 204 9.93 7.07 15.72
CA VAL A 204 8.83 7.70 14.98
C VAL A 204 8.15 8.70 15.91
N SER A 205 8.19 9.99 15.54
CA SER A 205 7.46 11.03 16.23
C SER A 205 6.31 11.52 15.33
N LEU A 206 5.09 11.45 15.82
CA LEU A 206 3.90 11.99 15.16
C LEU A 206 3.74 13.51 15.35
N GLY A 207 4.64 14.13 16.07
CA GLY A 207 4.66 15.58 16.30
C GLY A 207 6.07 16.11 16.39
N TYR A 208 6.29 17.33 15.92
CA TYR A 208 7.55 18.04 16.03
C TYR A 208 7.55 18.87 17.30
N GLY A 209 8.51 18.63 18.18
CA GLY A 209 8.81 19.50 19.33
C GLY A 209 10.11 20.27 19.14
N ALA A 210 10.46 21.16 20.05
CA ALA A 210 11.69 21.94 19.99
C ALA A 210 12.96 21.09 19.85
N LYS A 211 12.96 19.88 20.44
CA LYS A 211 14.06 18.90 20.34
C LYS A 211 14.25 18.31 18.92
N ASN A 212 13.25 18.42 18.06
CA ASN A 212 13.26 17.89 16.69
C ASN A 212 13.67 18.98 15.68
N MET A 213 13.84 20.21 16.13
CA MET A 213 14.24 21.32 15.28
C MET A 213 15.77 21.45 15.24
N PRO A 214 16.33 21.89 14.10
CA PRO A 214 17.78 22.14 14.02
C PRO A 214 18.21 23.08 15.16
N GLN A 215 19.24 22.67 15.91
CA GLN A 215 19.91 23.54 16.87
C GLN A 215 20.64 24.61 16.07
N ARG A 216 20.34 25.88 16.31
CA ARG A 216 21.07 27.01 15.71
C ARG A 216 22.44 27.20 16.34
#